data_25094c2495ee289b8f6bc4e9ae0f3b15
#
_entry.id   25094c2495ee289b8f6bc4e9ae0f3b15
#
_cell.length_a   1.000
_cell.length_b   1.000
_cell.length_c   1.000
_cell.angle_alpha   90.00
_cell.angle_beta   90.00
_cell.angle_gamma   90.00
#
_symmetry.space_group_name_H-M   'P 1'
#
loop_
_entity.id
_entity.type
_entity.pdbx_description
1 polymer ?
#
loop_
_entity_poly.entity_id
_entity_poly.type
_entity_poly.pdbx_seq_one_letter_code
_entity_poly.pdbx_strand_id
1 'polypeptide(L)'
;MVKKILAGILCAATMITLSVGCSGGATPGASTDPSAKITGNTGEVKLEKGDKYAVMTIKDYGDITIKLYPDAAPKGTQNFIDLANSGFYNGKTFHRVVADFMAQGGKDFTGKTNVESFGIETNYNMRHFYGAFCYANALGNNSTEFYIVNNKKSQDYSSFSTSRIDNNIQGYEDYAKQYDKNSQEYTYYMFQANYYRNLKQFIENMDDATKAKYKEVGGTPSLDGNYTVFGQTVDGFDVLDKISAVEVETNDAMGGKEVSKPKTEIIIEKVVIKDYE
;
A
#
# COMPACT_ATOMS: atom_id res chain seq x y z
N MET A 1 24.79 21.23 -11.53
CA MET A 1 24.06 21.73 -10.34
C MET A 1 22.71 20.99 -10.19
N VAL A 2 22.71 19.63 -10.30
CA VAL A 2 21.50 18.76 -10.32
C VAL A 2 21.55 17.68 -9.20
N LYS A 3 22.49 17.77 -8.27
CA LYS A 3 22.74 16.72 -7.24
C LYS A 3 21.91 16.84 -5.95
N LYS A 4 20.88 17.67 -5.85
CA LYS A 4 20.16 17.92 -4.58
C LYS A 4 18.62 17.80 -4.61
N ILE A 5 18.00 17.18 -5.61
CA ILE A 5 16.53 17.03 -5.67
C ILE A 5 16.08 15.55 -5.56
N LEU A 6 16.97 14.63 -5.20
CA LEU A 6 16.65 13.20 -5.09
C LEU A 6 16.39 12.73 -3.64
N ALA A 7 15.97 13.60 -2.74
CA ALA A 7 15.68 13.25 -1.35
C ALA A 7 14.19 13.41 -1.05
N GLY A 8 13.38 12.45 -1.44
CA GLY A 8 11.99 12.46 -1.02
C GLY A 8 11.11 11.53 -1.83
N ILE A 9 11.26 10.31 -1.70
CA ILE A 9 10.38 9.13 -1.81
C ILE A 9 11.29 7.95 -2.20
N LEU A 10 12.18 7.59 -1.29
CA LEU A 10 12.89 6.33 -1.39
C LEU A 10 12.04 5.28 -0.67
N CYS A 11 11.03 4.71 -1.35
CA CYS A 11 10.61 3.36 -1.03
C CYS A 11 11.83 2.49 -1.26
N ALA A 12 12.51 2.09 -0.17
CA ALA A 12 13.71 1.28 -0.23
C ALA A 12 13.37 -0.06 -0.91
N ALA A 13 13.57 -0.13 -2.22
CA ALA A 13 13.72 -1.40 -2.90
C ALA A 13 15.06 -1.97 -2.41
N THR A 14 15.01 -2.82 -1.39
CA THR A 14 16.12 -3.72 -1.07
C THR A 14 16.48 -4.44 -2.35
N MET A 15 17.75 -4.34 -2.76
CA MET A 15 18.29 -5.17 -3.85
C MET A 15 18.22 -6.63 -3.42
N ILE A 16 17.14 -7.29 -3.76
CA ILE A 16 17.04 -8.73 -3.73
C ILE A 16 17.71 -9.20 -5.02
N THR A 17 18.72 -10.02 -4.92
CA THR A 17 19.29 -10.75 -6.05
C THR A 17 18.19 -11.57 -6.72
N LEU A 18 17.68 -11.04 -7.84
CA LEU A 18 16.64 -11.68 -8.65
C LEU A 18 17.26 -12.79 -9.47
N SER A 19 16.90 -14.02 -9.14
CA SER A 19 16.90 -15.11 -10.14
C SER A 19 15.77 -14.82 -11.14
N VAL A 20 16.16 -14.48 -12.36
CA VAL A 20 15.24 -14.10 -13.44
C VAL A 20 14.49 -15.32 -13.93
N GLY A 21 13.23 -15.45 -13.54
CA GLY A 21 12.24 -16.19 -14.30
C GLY A 21 11.54 -15.19 -15.23
N CYS A 22 11.75 -15.32 -16.52
CA CYS A 22 11.05 -14.51 -17.53
C CYS A 22 9.55 -14.82 -17.51
N SER A 23 8.76 -13.93 -16.93
CA SER A 23 7.34 -13.82 -17.28
C SER A 23 7.01 -12.35 -17.52
N GLY A 24 6.37 -12.09 -18.68
CA GLY A 24 6.19 -10.79 -19.27
C GLY A 24 5.64 -9.74 -18.31
N GLY A 25 6.19 -8.55 -18.39
CA GLY A 25 5.76 -7.38 -17.67
C GLY A 25 4.27 -7.11 -17.88
N ALA A 26 3.47 -7.47 -16.89
CA ALA A 26 2.10 -7.05 -16.84
C ALA A 26 2.11 -5.55 -16.49
N THR A 27 1.66 -4.72 -17.41
CA THR A 27 1.16 -3.38 -17.09
C THR A 27 0.15 -3.53 -15.95
N PRO A 28 0.22 -2.71 -14.87
CA PRO A 28 -0.81 -2.74 -13.84
C PRO A 28 -2.16 -2.52 -14.51
N GLY A 29 -2.96 -3.58 -14.60
CA GLY A 29 -4.30 -3.50 -15.12
C GLY A 29 -5.18 -2.80 -14.10
N ALA A 30 -5.41 -1.50 -14.27
CA ALA A 30 -6.58 -0.90 -13.70
C ALA A 30 -7.78 -1.67 -14.27
N SER A 31 -8.60 -2.27 -13.42
CA SER A 31 -9.90 -2.80 -13.86
C SER A 31 -10.71 -1.61 -14.34
N THR A 32 -10.78 -1.44 -15.64
CA THR A 32 -11.43 -0.31 -16.30
C THR A 32 -12.81 -0.72 -16.81
N ASP A 33 -13.63 -1.33 -15.98
CA ASP A 33 -15.07 -1.33 -16.22
C ASP A 33 -15.71 -0.16 -15.48
N PRO A 34 -16.00 0.97 -16.17
CA PRO A 34 -16.68 2.11 -15.54
C PRO A 34 -18.12 1.82 -15.16
N SER A 35 -18.69 0.68 -15.60
CA SER A 35 -20.08 0.33 -15.39
C SER A 35 -20.32 -0.49 -14.13
N ALA A 36 -19.29 -1.12 -13.56
CA ALA A 36 -19.40 -1.81 -12.29
C ALA A 36 -19.44 -0.75 -11.17
N LYS A 37 -20.56 -0.66 -10.46
CA LYS A 37 -20.71 0.19 -9.27
C LYS A 37 -19.91 -0.43 -8.13
N ILE A 38 -18.57 -0.37 -8.26
CA ILE A 38 -17.65 -0.87 -7.23
C ILE A 38 -17.77 0.05 -6.02
N THR A 39 -18.24 -0.49 -4.92
CA THR A 39 -18.23 0.20 -3.64
C THR A 39 -16.77 0.39 -3.22
N GLY A 40 -16.37 1.60 -2.93
CA GLY A 40 -15.01 1.95 -2.52
C GLY A 40 -14.97 2.63 -1.16
N ASN A 41 -13.81 3.18 -0.83
CA ASN A 41 -13.62 3.92 0.42
C ASN A 41 -13.69 5.44 0.27
N THR A 42 -14.13 5.96 -0.88
CA THR A 42 -14.23 7.42 -1.13
C THR A 42 -15.43 8.06 -0.42
N GLY A 43 -16.52 7.32 -0.20
CA GLY A 43 -17.67 7.76 0.60
C GLY A 43 -17.50 7.50 2.10
N GLU A 44 -18.60 7.60 2.86
CA GLU A 44 -18.67 7.13 4.24
C GLU A 44 -18.41 5.62 4.29
N VAL A 45 -17.52 5.17 5.17
CA VAL A 45 -17.19 3.76 5.33
C VAL A 45 -17.75 3.23 6.63
N LYS A 46 -18.70 2.29 6.51
CA LYS A 46 -19.29 1.53 7.61
C LYS A 46 -19.54 0.10 7.16
N LEU A 47 -19.71 -0.80 8.08
CA LEU A 47 -20.14 -2.16 7.78
C LEU A 47 -21.63 -2.17 7.44
N GLU A 48 -21.96 -2.89 6.37
CA GLU A 48 -23.34 -3.11 5.91
C GLU A 48 -23.58 -4.61 5.75
N LYS A 49 -24.85 -5.02 5.86
CA LYS A 49 -25.22 -6.43 5.73
C LYS A 49 -24.64 -7.08 4.47
N GLY A 50 -23.92 -8.18 4.68
CA GLY A 50 -23.23 -8.92 3.63
C GLY A 50 -21.77 -8.53 3.42
N ASP A 51 -21.28 -7.48 4.08
CA ASP A 51 -19.87 -7.13 4.02
C ASP A 51 -18.98 -8.19 4.67
N LYS A 52 -17.82 -8.43 4.08
CA LYS A 52 -16.73 -9.16 4.72
C LYS A 52 -15.83 -8.19 5.48
N TYR A 53 -15.46 -8.57 6.70
CA TYR A 53 -14.53 -7.79 7.49
C TYR A 53 -13.56 -8.68 8.26
N ALA A 54 -12.41 -8.10 8.60
CA ALA A 54 -11.41 -8.72 9.45
C ALA A 54 -11.38 -8.04 10.82
N VAL A 55 -11.23 -8.84 11.88
CA VAL A 55 -10.84 -8.35 13.20
C VAL A 55 -9.42 -8.81 13.46
N MET A 56 -8.49 -7.86 13.53
CA MET A 56 -7.07 -8.09 13.80
C MET A 56 -6.78 -7.73 15.25
N THR A 57 -6.52 -8.73 16.08
CA THR A 57 -6.14 -8.54 17.50
C THR A 57 -4.64 -8.29 17.59
N ILE A 58 -4.26 -7.16 18.15
CA ILE A 58 -2.87 -6.77 18.38
C ILE A 58 -2.58 -6.89 19.89
N LYS A 59 -1.60 -7.73 20.21
CA LYS A 59 -1.20 -8.02 21.59
C LYS A 59 -0.92 -6.72 22.35
N ASP A 60 -1.54 -6.55 23.50
CA ASP A 60 -1.41 -5.41 24.41
C ASP A 60 -1.92 -4.07 23.88
N TYR A 61 -2.46 -4.02 22.64
CA TYR A 61 -2.98 -2.79 22.01
C TYR A 61 -4.50 -2.81 21.83
N GLY A 62 -5.10 -3.96 21.47
CA GLY A 62 -6.52 -4.12 21.19
C GLY A 62 -6.81 -4.60 19.77
N ASP A 63 -8.05 -4.41 19.33
CA ASP A 63 -8.53 -4.88 18.04
C ASP A 63 -8.59 -3.73 17.00
N ILE A 64 -8.26 -4.05 15.74
CA ILE A 64 -8.53 -3.21 14.58
C ILE A 64 -9.55 -3.95 13.71
N THR A 65 -10.70 -3.30 13.44
CA THR A 65 -11.73 -3.84 12.54
C THR A 65 -11.59 -3.23 11.16
N ILE A 66 -11.51 -4.07 10.14
CA ILE A 66 -11.19 -3.67 8.77
C ILE A 66 -12.28 -4.21 7.83
N LYS A 67 -13.05 -3.34 7.20
CA LYS A 67 -13.93 -3.71 6.08
C LYS A 67 -13.09 -4.12 4.88
N LEU A 68 -13.43 -5.23 4.22
CA LEU A 68 -12.76 -5.74 3.03
C LEU A 68 -13.56 -5.43 1.76
N TYR A 69 -12.87 -5.28 0.64
CA TYR A 69 -13.48 -4.90 -0.65
C TYR A 69 -13.17 -5.95 -1.74
N PRO A 70 -13.83 -7.13 -1.71
CA PRO A 70 -13.56 -8.20 -2.68
C PRO A 70 -13.87 -7.79 -4.14
N ASP A 71 -14.82 -6.88 -4.36
CA ASP A 71 -15.17 -6.42 -5.71
C ASP A 71 -14.10 -5.44 -6.28
N ALA A 72 -13.43 -4.71 -5.42
CA ALA A 72 -12.40 -3.74 -5.83
C ALA A 72 -11.02 -4.37 -6.00
N ALA A 73 -10.71 -5.39 -5.20
CA ALA A 73 -9.44 -6.09 -5.20
C ALA A 73 -9.65 -7.59 -4.93
N PRO A 74 -10.22 -8.34 -5.89
CA PRO A 74 -10.65 -9.73 -5.68
C PRO A 74 -9.49 -10.67 -5.30
N LYS A 75 -8.34 -10.58 -5.97
CA LYS A 75 -7.18 -11.43 -5.67
C LYS A 75 -6.57 -11.06 -4.33
N GLY A 76 -6.37 -9.78 -4.08
CA GLY A 76 -5.80 -9.28 -2.81
C GLY A 76 -6.68 -9.64 -1.64
N THR A 77 -7.99 -9.42 -1.74
CA THR A 77 -8.93 -9.75 -0.67
C THR A 77 -8.97 -11.26 -0.41
N GLN A 78 -9.05 -12.09 -1.45
CA GLN A 78 -9.08 -13.55 -1.30
C GLN A 78 -7.77 -14.07 -0.69
N ASN A 79 -6.61 -13.62 -1.19
CA ASN A 79 -5.31 -13.99 -0.65
C ASN A 79 -5.19 -13.65 0.85
N PHE A 80 -5.65 -12.46 1.25
CA PHE A 80 -5.64 -12.07 2.66
C PHE A 80 -6.56 -12.96 3.52
N ILE A 81 -7.76 -13.27 3.03
CA ILE A 81 -8.72 -14.16 3.70
C ILE A 81 -8.13 -15.56 3.88
N ASP A 82 -7.51 -16.13 2.86
CA ASP A 82 -6.93 -17.47 2.90
C ASP A 82 -5.75 -17.53 3.89
N LEU A 83 -4.88 -16.53 3.87
CA LEU A 83 -3.77 -16.40 4.82
C LEU A 83 -4.27 -16.21 6.26
N ALA A 84 -5.28 -15.38 6.48
CA ALA A 84 -5.88 -15.20 7.81
C ALA A 84 -6.51 -16.49 8.33
N ASN A 85 -7.31 -17.18 7.51
CA ASN A 85 -7.97 -18.43 7.87
C ASN A 85 -6.98 -19.58 8.12
N SER A 86 -5.82 -19.58 7.45
CA SER A 86 -4.73 -20.54 7.72
C SER A 86 -3.95 -20.24 9.01
N GLY A 87 -4.23 -19.10 9.66
CA GLY A 87 -3.47 -18.62 10.82
C GLY A 87 -2.08 -18.05 10.48
N PHE A 88 -1.81 -17.79 9.19
CA PHE A 88 -0.52 -17.29 8.73
C PHE A 88 -0.06 -16.02 9.47
N TYR A 89 -1.00 -15.12 9.78
CA TYR A 89 -0.67 -13.85 10.44
C TYR A 89 -0.46 -13.97 11.96
N ASN A 90 -0.84 -15.10 12.57
CA ASN A 90 -0.70 -15.30 14.03
C ASN A 90 0.79 -15.32 14.41
N GLY A 91 1.15 -14.48 15.37
CA GLY A 91 2.53 -14.30 15.82
C GLY A 91 3.42 -13.47 14.88
N LYS A 92 2.90 -12.98 13.74
CA LYS A 92 3.64 -12.03 12.90
C LYS A 92 3.60 -10.63 13.52
N THR A 93 4.50 -9.76 13.06
CA THR A 93 4.66 -8.43 13.66
C THR A 93 4.41 -7.32 12.64
N PHE A 94 4.11 -6.14 13.16
CA PHE A 94 4.36 -4.90 12.44
C PHE A 94 5.85 -4.60 12.54
N HIS A 95 6.57 -4.89 11.49
CA HIS A 95 8.03 -4.84 11.45
C HIS A 95 8.58 -3.49 10.94
N ARG A 96 7.71 -2.62 10.45
CA ARG A 96 8.05 -1.28 9.95
C ARG A 96 6.92 -0.33 10.27
N VAL A 97 7.22 0.70 11.05
CA VAL A 97 6.29 1.77 11.40
C VAL A 97 6.94 3.11 11.09
N VAL A 98 6.31 3.88 10.23
CA VAL A 98 6.72 5.26 9.92
C VAL A 98 5.54 6.16 10.27
N ALA A 99 5.73 7.03 11.27
CA ALA A 99 4.72 7.98 11.68
C ALA A 99 4.32 8.89 10.51
N ASP A 100 3.04 9.26 10.44
CA ASP A 100 2.48 10.07 9.35
C ASP A 100 2.66 9.46 7.96
N PHE A 101 2.75 8.13 7.88
CA PHE A 101 2.85 7.40 6.61
C PHE A 101 2.10 6.06 6.67
N MET A 102 2.69 5.02 7.30
CA MET A 102 2.05 3.70 7.39
C MET A 102 2.68 2.82 8.48
N ALA A 103 1.92 1.80 8.91
CA ALA A 103 2.39 0.68 9.70
C ALA A 103 2.32 -0.60 8.85
N GLN A 104 3.46 -1.27 8.61
CA GLN A 104 3.60 -2.43 7.73
C GLN A 104 3.86 -3.70 8.53
N GLY A 105 3.12 -4.77 8.18
CA GLY A 105 3.21 -6.07 8.83
C GLY A 105 3.03 -7.24 7.86
N GLY A 106 2.92 -8.45 8.43
CA GLY A 106 2.61 -9.67 7.67
C GLY A 106 3.79 -10.29 6.92
N LYS A 107 5.03 -9.84 7.17
CA LYS A 107 6.23 -10.39 6.53
C LYS A 107 6.51 -11.81 6.96
N ASP A 108 6.82 -12.69 6.00
CA ASP A 108 7.40 -13.99 6.29
C ASP A 108 8.92 -13.93 6.30
N PHE A 109 9.49 -13.75 7.49
CA PHE A 109 10.95 -13.77 7.69
C PHE A 109 11.55 -15.17 7.54
N THR A 110 10.73 -16.22 7.48
CA THR A 110 11.25 -17.60 7.32
C THR A 110 11.49 -17.97 5.87
N GLY A 111 10.86 -17.26 4.94
CA GLY A 111 10.91 -17.56 3.50
C GLY A 111 10.33 -18.92 3.13
N LYS A 112 9.57 -19.56 4.04
CA LYS A 112 9.01 -20.90 3.85
C LYS A 112 7.60 -20.89 3.29
N THR A 113 6.94 -19.72 3.27
CA THR A 113 5.57 -19.60 2.78
C THR A 113 5.61 -19.53 1.27
N ASN A 114 5.06 -20.56 0.63
CA ASN A 114 4.90 -20.59 -0.82
C ASN A 114 3.58 -19.95 -1.21
N VAL A 115 3.54 -18.61 -1.23
CA VAL A 115 2.39 -17.82 -1.68
C VAL A 115 2.68 -17.30 -3.07
N GLU A 116 1.80 -17.62 -4.00
CA GLU A 116 1.90 -17.09 -5.36
C GLU A 116 1.73 -15.57 -5.32
N SER A 117 2.66 -14.85 -5.92
CA SER A 117 2.55 -13.39 -6.04
C SER A 117 1.54 -13.02 -7.13
N PHE A 118 0.87 -11.90 -6.94
CA PHE A 118 -0.11 -11.37 -7.90
C PHE A 118 0.13 -9.88 -8.16
N GLY A 119 -0.33 -9.42 -9.33
CA GLY A 119 -0.18 -8.02 -9.76
C GLY A 119 -1.00 -7.05 -8.91
N ILE A 120 -0.75 -5.77 -9.11
CA ILE A 120 -1.49 -4.69 -8.45
C ILE A 120 -2.93 -4.67 -8.98
N GLU A 121 -3.88 -4.54 -8.06
CA GLU A 121 -5.29 -4.29 -8.35
C GLU A 121 -5.62 -2.86 -7.89
N THR A 122 -6.02 -2.00 -8.83
CA THR A 122 -6.35 -0.61 -8.52
C THR A 122 -7.72 -0.22 -9.04
N ASN A 123 -8.39 0.66 -8.30
CA ASN A 123 -9.68 1.23 -8.66
C ASN A 123 -9.73 2.69 -8.20
N TYR A 124 -10.33 3.58 -9.01
CA TYR A 124 -10.43 5.01 -8.67
C TYR A 124 -11.25 5.31 -7.41
N ASN A 125 -12.13 4.36 -6.99
CA ASN A 125 -12.90 4.48 -5.77
C ASN A 125 -12.15 3.95 -4.52
N MET A 126 -10.93 3.41 -4.71
CA MET A 126 -10.06 2.91 -3.63
C MET A 126 -8.85 3.83 -3.47
N ARG A 127 -8.76 4.48 -2.32
CA ARG A 127 -7.79 5.54 -2.04
C ARG A 127 -7.02 5.26 -0.75
N HIS A 128 -5.81 5.80 -0.66
CA HIS A 128 -4.96 5.69 0.52
C HIS A 128 -5.33 6.71 1.59
N PHE A 129 -6.60 6.72 2.02
CA PHE A 129 -7.02 7.52 3.17
C PHE A 129 -6.42 6.98 4.47
N TYR A 130 -6.43 7.79 5.54
CA TYR A 130 -6.12 7.29 6.87
C TYR A 130 -6.94 6.04 7.20
N GLY A 131 -6.27 4.99 7.71
CA GLY A 131 -6.88 3.69 7.97
C GLY A 131 -7.04 2.77 6.74
N ALA A 132 -6.66 3.19 5.53
CA ALA A 132 -6.70 2.31 4.36
C ALA A 132 -5.78 1.10 4.57
N PHE A 133 -6.29 -0.10 4.21
CA PHE A 133 -5.59 -1.38 4.34
C PHE A 133 -5.13 -1.84 2.95
N CYS A 134 -3.82 -1.99 2.80
CA CYS A 134 -3.17 -2.06 1.50
C CYS A 134 -2.10 -3.15 1.46
N TYR A 135 -1.83 -3.72 0.28
CA TYR A 135 -0.68 -4.58 0.08
C TYR A 135 0.61 -3.78 -0.10
N ALA A 136 1.65 -4.18 0.63
CA ALA A 136 3.01 -3.81 0.31
C ALA A 136 3.49 -4.69 -0.85
N ASN A 137 4.00 -4.05 -1.91
CA ASN A 137 4.46 -4.78 -3.09
C ASN A 137 5.95 -4.55 -3.38
N ALA A 138 6.57 -5.51 -4.06
CA ALA A 138 7.91 -5.38 -4.60
C ALA A 138 7.81 -5.33 -6.14
N LEU A 139 8.13 -4.17 -6.73
CA LEU A 139 8.09 -3.95 -8.19
C LEU A 139 6.75 -4.39 -8.83
N GLY A 140 5.65 -4.07 -8.16
CA GLY A 140 4.31 -4.37 -8.68
C GLY A 140 3.77 -5.77 -8.33
N ASN A 141 4.46 -6.54 -7.51
CA ASN A 141 4.01 -7.88 -7.09
C ASN A 141 3.64 -7.89 -5.60
N ASN A 142 2.38 -8.18 -5.32
CA ASN A 142 1.84 -8.39 -3.98
C ASN A 142 2.06 -9.84 -3.54
N SER A 143 2.11 -10.08 -2.22
CA SER A 143 2.28 -11.42 -1.66
C SER A 143 1.61 -11.52 -0.28
N THR A 144 2.37 -11.44 0.82
CA THR A 144 1.84 -11.60 2.18
C THR A 144 1.82 -10.31 2.99
N GLU A 145 2.68 -9.34 2.62
CA GLU A 145 2.90 -8.13 3.40
C GLU A 145 1.80 -7.10 3.13
N PHE A 146 1.29 -6.51 4.18
CA PHE A 146 0.30 -5.45 4.14
C PHE A 146 0.79 -4.21 4.91
N TYR A 147 0.12 -3.09 4.70
CA TYR A 147 0.25 -1.93 5.58
C TYR A 147 -1.11 -1.26 5.82
N ILE A 148 -1.18 -0.53 6.93
CA ILE A 148 -2.30 0.36 7.24
C ILE A 148 -1.78 1.79 7.18
N VAL A 149 -2.45 2.66 6.43
CA VAL A 149 -2.11 4.09 6.34
C VAL A 149 -2.38 4.76 7.67
N ASN A 150 -1.35 5.37 8.29
CA ASN A 150 -1.47 6.03 9.60
C ASN A 150 -1.28 7.55 9.54
N ASN A 151 -1.32 8.15 8.36
CA ASN A 151 -1.16 9.58 8.15
C ASN A 151 -2.47 10.32 8.34
N LYS A 152 -2.58 11.12 9.42
CA LYS A 152 -3.72 12.01 9.70
C LYS A 152 -3.54 13.43 9.19
N LYS A 153 -2.40 13.75 8.61
CA LYS A 153 -2.14 15.12 8.14
C LYS A 153 -3.02 15.43 6.95
N SER A 154 -3.70 16.55 7.03
CA SER A 154 -4.51 17.09 5.93
C SER A 154 -3.71 17.15 4.63
N GLN A 155 -4.30 16.64 3.55
CA GLN A 155 -3.72 16.66 2.20
C GLN A 155 -4.54 17.60 1.33
N ASP A 156 -4.06 18.84 1.15
CA ASP A 156 -4.77 19.84 0.35
C ASP A 156 -4.34 19.78 -1.12
N TYR A 157 -5.26 19.41 -1.98
CA TYR A 157 -5.09 19.33 -3.44
C TYR A 157 -5.65 20.54 -4.21
N SER A 158 -6.12 21.60 -3.54
CA SER A 158 -6.74 22.76 -4.18
C SER A 158 -5.79 23.49 -5.15
N SER A 159 -4.48 23.43 -4.91
CA SER A 159 -3.44 24.05 -5.74
C SER A 159 -2.46 23.05 -6.35
N PHE A 160 -2.82 21.75 -6.39
CA PHE A 160 -1.91 20.72 -6.89
C PHE A 160 -1.72 20.82 -8.40
N SER A 161 -0.46 20.78 -8.84
CA SER A 161 -0.10 20.77 -10.26
C SER A 161 0.60 19.46 -10.63
N THR A 162 0.17 18.84 -11.73
CA THR A 162 0.76 17.61 -12.25
C THR A 162 2.09 17.84 -12.99
N SER A 163 2.51 19.09 -13.21
CA SER A 163 3.73 19.39 -13.97
C SER A 163 5.01 18.78 -13.36
N ARG A 164 5.10 18.66 -12.04
CA ARG A 164 6.22 17.95 -11.38
C ARG A 164 6.20 16.46 -11.69
N ILE A 165 5.01 15.87 -11.80
CA ILE A 165 4.83 14.46 -12.15
C ILE A 165 5.27 14.23 -13.58
N ASP A 166 4.89 15.10 -14.51
CA ASP A 166 5.30 15.05 -15.90
C ASP A 166 6.83 15.13 -16.04
N ASN A 167 7.48 16.02 -15.30
CA ASN A 167 8.93 16.11 -15.28
C ASN A 167 9.59 14.83 -14.73
N ASN A 168 9.02 14.19 -13.72
CA ASN A 168 9.52 12.92 -13.22
C ASN A 168 9.36 11.80 -14.24
N ILE A 169 8.20 11.71 -14.91
CA ILE A 169 7.98 10.73 -16.00
C ILE A 169 9.06 10.89 -17.06
N GLN A 170 9.21 12.11 -17.60
CA GLN A 170 10.18 12.39 -18.64
C GLN A 170 11.62 12.09 -18.19
N GLY A 171 11.98 12.48 -16.95
CA GLY A 171 13.31 12.24 -16.41
C GLY A 171 13.64 10.74 -16.31
N TYR A 172 12.70 9.91 -15.83
CA TYR A 172 12.91 8.47 -15.76
C TYR A 172 12.96 7.82 -17.14
N GLU A 173 12.16 8.26 -18.12
CA GLU A 173 12.23 7.80 -19.50
C GLU A 173 13.58 8.15 -20.14
N ASP A 174 14.09 9.34 -19.89
CA ASP A 174 15.38 9.77 -20.44
C ASP A 174 16.55 8.99 -19.80
N TYR A 175 16.45 8.64 -18.53
CA TYR A 175 17.40 7.71 -17.90
C TYR A 175 17.29 6.31 -18.51
N ALA A 176 16.08 5.78 -18.70
CA ALA A 176 15.88 4.46 -19.30
C ALA A 176 16.53 4.34 -20.70
N LYS A 177 16.42 5.38 -21.53
CA LYS A 177 17.02 5.41 -22.88
C LYS A 177 18.54 5.22 -22.92
N GLN A 178 19.23 5.38 -21.79
CA GLN A 178 20.69 5.20 -21.68
C GLN A 178 21.10 3.74 -21.54
N TYR A 179 20.14 2.83 -21.38
CA TYR A 179 20.37 1.41 -21.12
C TYR A 179 19.74 0.53 -22.18
N ASP A 180 20.26 -0.70 -22.34
CA ASP A 180 19.62 -1.73 -23.16
C ASP A 180 18.22 -2.05 -22.65
N LYS A 181 17.25 -2.22 -23.56
CA LYS A 181 15.84 -2.46 -23.21
C LYS A 181 15.62 -3.75 -22.41
N ASN A 182 16.55 -4.70 -22.47
CA ASN A 182 16.49 -5.94 -21.71
C ASN A 182 17.28 -5.87 -20.39
N SER A 183 17.90 -4.72 -20.07
CA SER A 183 18.65 -4.55 -18.83
C SER A 183 17.74 -4.34 -17.62
N GLN A 184 18.25 -4.64 -16.43
CA GLN A 184 17.54 -4.38 -15.17
C GLN A 184 17.37 -2.88 -14.92
N GLU A 185 18.35 -2.07 -15.29
CA GLU A 185 18.31 -0.62 -15.19
C GLU A 185 17.18 -0.02 -16.04
N TYR A 186 17.06 -0.45 -17.30
CA TYR A 186 15.95 -0.02 -18.14
C TYR A 186 14.60 -0.36 -17.51
N THR A 187 14.44 -1.61 -17.05
CA THR A 187 13.21 -2.09 -16.40
C THR A 187 12.90 -1.26 -15.16
N TYR A 188 13.90 -0.98 -14.31
CA TYR A 188 13.73 -0.16 -13.12
C TYR A 188 13.28 1.27 -13.45
N TYR A 189 13.95 1.95 -14.39
CA TYR A 189 13.58 3.33 -14.74
C TYR A 189 12.21 3.40 -15.40
N MET A 190 11.86 2.44 -16.25
CA MET A 190 10.52 2.37 -16.84
C MET A 190 9.44 2.07 -15.80
N PHE A 191 9.74 1.24 -14.80
CA PHE A 191 8.85 1.02 -13.65
C PHE A 191 8.60 2.34 -12.90
N GLN A 192 9.63 3.14 -12.64
CA GLN A 192 9.49 4.44 -12.00
C GLN A 192 8.67 5.42 -12.86
N ALA A 193 8.89 5.47 -14.17
CA ALA A 193 8.07 6.29 -15.07
C ALA A 193 6.60 5.88 -15.02
N ASN A 194 6.31 4.57 -15.02
CA ASN A 194 4.95 4.04 -14.94
C ASN A 194 4.31 4.34 -13.56
N TYR A 195 5.08 4.29 -12.47
CA TYR A 195 4.62 4.70 -11.15
C TYR A 195 4.03 6.12 -11.18
N TYR A 196 4.76 7.06 -11.76
CA TYR A 196 4.30 8.45 -11.86
C TYR A 196 3.14 8.63 -12.86
N ARG A 197 3.05 7.82 -13.91
CA ARG A 197 1.89 7.83 -14.84
C ARG A 197 0.62 7.38 -14.13
N ASN A 198 0.69 6.29 -13.37
CA ASN A 198 -0.43 5.79 -12.59
C ASN A 198 -0.89 6.83 -11.56
N LEU A 199 0.06 7.41 -10.82
CA LEU A 199 -0.23 8.47 -9.86
C LEU A 199 -0.92 9.66 -10.52
N LYS A 200 -0.41 10.10 -11.69
CA LYS A 200 -1.02 11.20 -12.46
C LYS A 200 -2.47 10.90 -12.81
N GLN A 201 -2.75 9.71 -13.35
CA GLN A 201 -4.10 9.29 -13.69
C GLN A 201 -5.03 9.33 -12.47
N PHE A 202 -4.56 8.86 -11.31
CA PHE A 202 -5.36 8.88 -10.08
C PHE A 202 -5.63 10.28 -9.56
N ILE A 203 -4.70 11.21 -9.73
CA ILE A 203 -4.88 12.62 -9.35
C ILE A 203 -5.84 13.33 -10.31
N GLU A 204 -5.68 13.13 -11.62
CA GLU A 204 -6.55 13.73 -12.64
C GLU A 204 -7.99 13.23 -12.57
N ASN A 205 -8.20 11.99 -12.09
CA ASN A 205 -9.53 11.40 -11.86
C ASN A 205 -10.02 11.55 -10.41
N MET A 206 -9.41 12.44 -9.63
CA MET A 206 -9.85 12.73 -8.26
C MET A 206 -10.96 13.80 -8.28
N ASP A 207 -12.16 13.40 -7.89
CA ASP A 207 -13.29 14.32 -7.74
C ASP A 207 -13.14 15.20 -6.49
N ASP A 208 -13.98 16.23 -6.37
CA ASP A 208 -13.90 17.18 -5.28
C ASP A 208 -14.28 16.57 -3.93
N ALA A 209 -15.13 15.53 -3.91
CA ALA A 209 -15.46 14.79 -2.69
C ALA A 209 -14.24 14.01 -2.17
N THR A 210 -13.50 13.34 -3.06
CA THR A 210 -12.25 12.64 -2.72
C THR A 210 -11.18 13.62 -2.21
N LYS A 211 -11.03 14.80 -2.85
CA LYS A 211 -10.10 15.84 -2.39
C LYS A 211 -10.49 16.35 -1.00
N ALA A 212 -11.78 16.61 -0.77
CA ALA A 212 -12.30 17.06 0.52
C ALA A 212 -12.03 16.00 1.60
N LYS A 213 -12.23 14.70 1.30
CA LYS A 213 -11.95 13.63 2.24
C LYS A 213 -10.47 13.54 2.59
N TYR A 214 -9.53 13.64 1.64
CA TYR A 214 -8.10 13.71 1.94
C TYR A 214 -7.72 14.89 2.83
N LYS A 215 -8.40 16.02 2.64
CA LYS A 215 -8.20 17.21 3.48
C LYS A 215 -8.74 17.00 4.90
N GLU A 216 -9.84 16.26 5.05
CA GLU A 216 -10.51 16.01 6.33
C GLU A 216 -9.81 14.92 7.13
N VAL A 217 -9.60 13.73 6.54
CA VAL A 217 -9.13 12.55 7.28
C VAL A 217 -7.63 12.29 7.14
N GLY A 218 -6.97 12.94 6.21
CA GLY A 218 -5.58 12.64 5.86
C GLY A 218 -5.44 11.45 4.93
N GLY A 219 -4.23 10.90 4.87
CA GLY A 219 -3.90 9.78 3.99
C GLY A 219 -2.56 9.97 3.29
N THR A 220 -2.28 9.07 2.34
CA THR A 220 -1.02 9.08 1.56
C THR A 220 -1.32 8.97 0.07
N PRO A 221 -1.91 10.00 -0.53
CA PRO A 221 -2.35 9.97 -1.93
C PRO A 221 -1.22 9.76 -2.95
N SER A 222 0.05 9.94 -2.55
CA SER A 222 1.19 9.61 -3.39
C SER A 222 1.32 8.12 -3.73
N LEU A 223 0.60 7.24 -3.01
CA LEU A 223 0.57 5.80 -3.26
C LEU A 223 -0.59 5.38 -4.18
N ASP A 224 -1.54 6.28 -4.46
CA ASP A 224 -2.69 5.98 -5.29
C ASP A 224 -2.28 5.49 -6.68
N GLY A 225 -2.95 4.43 -7.15
CA GLY A 225 -2.68 3.81 -8.45
C GLY A 225 -1.47 2.86 -8.49
N ASN A 226 -0.69 2.76 -7.42
CA ASN A 226 0.55 1.98 -7.38
C ASN A 226 0.56 0.86 -6.34
N TYR A 227 -0.45 0.83 -5.47
CA TYR A 227 -0.61 -0.20 -4.45
C TYR A 227 -2.07 -0.63 -4.38
N THR A 228 -2.28 -1.91 -4.11
CA THR A 228 -3.62 -2.47 -3.95
C THR A 228 -4.19 -2.05 -2.62
N VAL A 229 -5.24 -1.23 -2.64
CA VAL A 229 -6.09 -0.94 -1.48
C VAL A 229 -7.23 -1.96 -1.50
N PHE A 230 -7.32 -2.82 -0.49
CA PHE A 230 -8.31 -3.90 -0.44
C PHE A 230 -9.17 -3.91 0.83
N GLY A 231 -8.94 -2.91 1.70
CA GLY A 231 -9.73 -2.74 2.92
C GLY A 231 -9.64 -1.32 3.47
N GLN A 232 -10.46 -1.06 4.49
CA GLN A 232 -10.50 0.20 5.23
C GLN A 232 -10.80 -0.07 6.70
N THR A 233 -10.01 0.47 7.60
CA THR A 233 -10.31 0.48 9.04
C THR A 233 -11.64 1.17 9.29
N VAL A 234 -12.51 0.55 10.07
CA VAL A 234 -13.82 1.07 10.47
C VAL A 234 -13.93 1.23 11.98
N ASP A 235 -13.09 0.51 12.76
CA ASP A 235 -12.99 0.62 14.20
C ASP A 235 -11.59 0.28 14.67
N GLY A 236 -11.18 0.70 15.90
CA GLY A 236 -9.82 0.51 16.41
C GLY A 236 -8.81 1.54 15.91
N PHE A 237 -9.25 2.72 15.51
CA PHE A 237 -8.36 3.81 15.13
C PHE A 237 -7.43 4.27 16.25
N ASP A 238 -7.85 4.15 17.53
CA ASP A 238 -7.00 4.42 18.68
C ASP A 238 -5.86 3.41 18.80
N VAL A 239 -6.11 2.14 18.42
CA VAL A 239 -5.08 1.10 18.34
C VAL A 239 -4.07 1.43 17.25
N LEU A 240 -4.54 1.83 16.06
CA LEU A 240 -3.67 2.27 14.96
C LEU A 240 -2.82 3.48 15.37
N ASP A 241 -3.39 4.43 16.11
CA ASP A 241 -2.68 5.61 16.61
C ASP A 241 -1.59 5.23 17.62
N LYS A 242 -1.88 4.31 18.54
CA LYS A 242 -0.88 3.80 19.48
C LYS A 242 0.27 3.11 18.75
N ILE A 243 -0.04 2.31 17.72
CA ILE A 243 0.99 1.67 16.86
C ILE A 243 1.82 2.75 16.15
N SER A 244 1.17 3.80 15.62
CA SER A 244 1.86 4.89 14.92
C SER A 244 2.83 5.70 15.80
N ALA A 245 2.58 5.72 17.11
CA ALA A 245 3.32 6.50 18.10
C ALA A 245 4.46 5.72 18.79
N VAL A 246 4.70 4.45 18.42
CA VAL A 246 5.74 3.66 19.08
C VAL A 246 7.14 4.21 18.81
N GLU A 247 8.04 3.99 19.75
CA GLU A 247 9.45 4.26 19.53
C GLU A 247 10.04 3.30 18.50
N VAL A 248 10.81 3.86 17.58
CA VAL A 248 11.45 3.11 16.49
C VAL A 248 12.97 3.27 16.52
N GLU A 249 13.65 2.30 15.94
CA GLU A 249 15.11 2.26 15.76
C GLU A 249 15.44 2.01 14.27
N THR A 250 16.75 2.00 13.96
CA THR A 250 17.24 1.66 12.63
C THR A 250 16.73 0.29 12.19
N ASN A 251 16.23 0.21 10.96
CA ASN A 251 15.64 -1.00 10.41
C ASN A 251 16.60 -1.67 9.41
N ASP A 252 17.29 -2.71 9.85
CA ASP A 252 18.24 -3.45 9.01
C ASP A 252 17.56 -4.15 7.84
N ALA A 253 16.30 -4.59 8.02
CA ALA A 253 15.50 -5.19 6.95
C ALA A 253 15.18 -4.19 5.83
N MET A 254 15.35 -2.89 6.09
CA MET A 254 15.22 -1.78 5.12
C MET A 254 16.59 -1.23 4.71
N GLY A 255 17.66 -2.04 4.81
CA GLY A 255 19.02 -1.66 4.43
C GLY A 255 19.72 -0.73 5.41
N GLY A 256 19.25 -0.64 6.66
CA GLY A 256 19.89 0.10 7.74
C GLY A 256 19.92 1.63 7.60
N LYS A 257 19.09 2.18 6.70
CA LYS A 257 19.03 3.63 6.42
C LYS A 257 17.75 4.30 6.92
N GLU A 258 16.75 3.51 7.27
CA GLU A 258 15.46 4.00 7.73
C GLU A 258 15.28 3.71 9.23
N VAL A 259 14.78 4.68 9.97
CA VAL A 259 14.41 4.53 11.39
C VAL A 259 12.92 4.20 11.43
N SER A 260 12.58 2.91 11.48
CA SER A 260 11.20 2.44 11.34
C SER A 260 10.92 1.10 12.01
N LYS A 261 11.92 0.41 12.56
CA LYS A 261 11.72 -0.83 13.30
C LYS A 261 11.23 -0.50 14.70
N PRO A 262 10.03 -0.97 15.11
CA PRO A 262 9.59 -0.80 16.49
C PRO A 262 10.61 -1.38 17.48
N LYS A 263 10.98 -0.61 18.53
CA LYS A 263 11.88 -1.08 19.58
C LYS A 263 11.27 -2.22 20.40
N THR A 264 9.94 -2.22 20.55
CA THR A 264 9.17 -3.32 21.15
C THR A 264 8.34 -3.97 20.05
N GLU A 265 8.38 -5.29 19.98
CA GLU A 265 7.61 -6.03 18.97
C GLU A 265 6.10 -5.78 19.11
N ILE A 266 5.46 -5.45 17.99
CA ILE A 266 4.01 -5.29 17.90
C ILE A 266 3.46 -6.54 17.24
N ILE A 267 2.92 -7.46 18.06
CA ILE A 267 2.54 -8.80 17.64
C ILE A 267 1.07 -8.85 17.24
N ILE A 268 0.79 -9.43 16.09
CA ILE A 268 -0.56 -9.79 15.66
C ILE A 268 -0.88 -11.13 16.33
N GLU A 269 -1.79 -11.14 17.31
CA GLU A 269 -2.18 -12.39 17.98
C GLU A 269 -2.99 -13.27 17.06
N LYS A 270 -3.96 -12.68 16.38
CA LYS A 270 -4.83 -13.38 15.42
C LYS A 270 -5.50 -12.41 14.45
N VAL A 271 -5.93 -12.95 13.32
CA VAL A 271 -6.84 -12.29 12.39
C VAL A 271 -8.04 -13.20 12.16
N VAL A 272 -9.24 -12.69 12.38
CA VAL A 272 -10.51 -13.43 12.20
C VAL A 272 -11.33 -12.76 11.12
N ILE A 273 -11.69 -13.52 10.10
CA ILE A 273 -12.59 -13.07 9.02
C ILE A 273 -14.04 -13.34 9.43
N LYS A 274 -14.90 -12.36 9.21
CA LYS A 274 -16.34 -12.42 9.56
C LYS A 274 -17.19 -11.86 8.42
N ASP A 275 -18.44 -12.30 8.37
CA ASP A 275 -19.49 -11.70 7.57
C ASP A 275 -20.36 -10.82 8.49
N TYR A 276 -20.77 -9.63 8.00
CA TYR A 276 -21.60 -8.71 8.75
C TYR A 276 -23.07 -9.01 8.46
N GLU A 277 -23.84 -9.38 9.50
CA GLU A 277 -25.25 -9.83 9.43
C GLU A 277 -26.28 -8.69 9.46
#